data_c47973877c114d8f83c48d41d0509a19
#
_entry.id   c47973877c114d8f83c48d41d0509a19
#
_cell.length_a   1.000
_cell.length_b   1.000
_cell.length_c   1.000
_cell.angle_alpha   90.00
_cell.angle_beta   90.00
_cell.angle_gamma   90.00
#
_symmetry.space_group_name_H-M   'P 1'
#
loop_
_entity.id
_entity.type
_entity.pdbx_description
1 polymer ?
#
loop_
_entity_poly.entity_id
_entity_poly.type
_entity_poly.pdbx_seq_one_letter_code
_entity_poly.pdbx_strand_id
1 'polypeptide(L)'
;MTVQEIIEYASKQLLNKNVSMVDGIAWINDALLILGIDAGVFDEAEYIAVSGMWQDLPEDCLKIYEVRDSKDYDYNNYDADTLRIRFWDTGTYTVRYYKRPEPVEHESSEPDCRKDLHNALAYYIAYRWWKRNFPGEQATQSWYEEYLTRVSMVTSKQKKQTEVKVVR
;
A
#
# COMPACT_ATOMS: atom_id res chain seq x y z
N MET A 1 -7.01 9.11 9.77
CA MET A 1 -6.28 10.38 10.08
C MET A 1 -6.01 11.10 8.78
N THR A 2 -6.24 12.39 8.75
CA THR A 2 -5.79 13.23 7.64
C THR A 2 -4.28 13.37 7.65
N VAL A 3 -3.71 13.82 6.54
CA VAL A 3 -2.27 14.12 6.42
C VAL A 3 -1.82 15.12 7.47
N GLN A 4 -2.62 16.19 7.70
CA GLN A 4 -2.35 17.17 8.75
C GLN A 4 -2.24 16.51 10.13
N GLU A 5 -3.21 15.66 10.50
CA GLU A 5 -3.23 14.98 11.80
C GLU A 5 -2.01 14.07 11.98
N ILE A 6 -1.56 13.38 10.91
CA ILE A 6 -0.37 12.53 10.95
C ILE A 6 0.90 13.37 11.17
N ILE A 7 1.03 14.49 10.44
CA ILE A 7 2.18 15.40 10.57
C ILE A 7 2.20 16.06 11.95
N GLU A 8 1.05 16.48 12.45
CA GLU A 8 0.93 17.05 13.80
C GLU A 8 1.28 16.02 14.89
N TYR A 9 0.83 14.79 14.75
CA TYR A 9 1.18 13.71 15.67
C TYR A 9 2.70 13.46 15.67
N ALA A 10 3.32 13.35 14.49
CA ALA A 10 4.77 13.21 14.38
C ALA A 10 5.52 14.37 15.03
N SER A 11 5.08 15.60 14.75
CA SER A 11 5.70 16.83 15.26
C SER A 11 5.60 16.96 16.77
N LYS A 12 4.38 16.81 17.33
CA LYS A 12 4.08 17.12 18.74
C LYS A 12 4.36 15.93 19.67
N GLN A 13 4.00 14.73 19.24
CA GLN A 13 4.05 13.55 20.12
C GLN A 13 5.34 12.74 19.99
N LEU A 14 5.90 12.65 18.78
CA LEU A 14 7.10 11.84 18.55
C LEU A 14 8.39 12.65 18.65
N LEU A 15 8.43 13.81 18.00
CA LEU A 15 9.66 14.60 17.84
C LEU A 15 9.79 15.74 18.85
N ASN A 16 8.67 16.29 19.34
CA ASN A 16 8.65 17.61 20.00
C ASN A 16 9.38 18.69 19.17
N LYS A 17 9.21 18.65 17.86
CA LYS A 17 9.81 19.53 16.86
C LYS A 17 8.79 19.82 15.77
N ASN A 18 8.94 20.98 15.13
CA ASN A 18 8.07 21.33 14.02
C ASN A 18 8.54 20.65 12.73
N VAL A 19 7.63 19.97 12.05
CA VAL A 19 7.78 19.44 10.69
C VAL A 19 6.96 20.33 9.77
N SER A 20 7.56 20.85 8.70
CA SER A 20 6.80 21.64 7.72
C SER A 20 5.78 20.76 6.99
N MET A 21 4.65 21.33 6.60
CA MET A 21 3.62 20.60 5.86
C MET A 21 4.16 20.05 4.54
N VAL A 22 4.98 20.83 3.83
CA VAL A 22 5.61 20.42 2.57
C VAL A 22 6.51 19.20 2.75
N ASP A 23 7.38 19.21 3.76
CA ASP A 23 8.24 18.06 4.06
C ASP A 23 7.41 16.84 4.49
N GLY A 24 6.39 17.06 5.34
CA GLY A 24 5.53 16.00 5.83
C GLY A 24 4.77 15.29 4.71
N ILE A 25 4.18 16.04 3.78
CA ILE A 25 3.50 15.50 2.59
C ILE A 25 4.49 14.70 1.72
N ALA A 26 5.67 15.26 1.44
CA ALA A 26 6.69 14.57 0.65
C ALA A 26 7.12 13.25 1.29
N TRP A 27 7.31 13.24 2.62
CA TRP A 27 7.71 12.03 3.34
C TRP A 27 6.58 11.00 3.45
N ILE A 28 5.31 11.42 3.55
CA ILE A 28 4.17 10.51 3.46
C ILE A 28 4.13 9.85 2.08
N ASN A 29 4.31 10.60 1.01
CA ASN A 29 4.34 10.05 -0.35
C ASN A 29 5.49 9.06 -0.55
N ASP A 30 6.68 9.34 -0.02
CA ASP A 30 7.79 8.39 0.00
C ASP A 30 7.41 7.09 0.75
N ALA A 31 6.75 7.23 1.91
CA ALA A 31 6.32 6.08 2.68
C ALA A 31 5.27 5.22 1.94
N LEU A 32 4.30 5.85 1.28
CA LEU A 32 3.27 5.16 0.48
C LEU A 32 3.90 4.35 -0.66
N LEU A 33 4.90 4.91 -1.34
CA LEU A 33 5.65 4.19 -2.38
C LEU A 33 6.40 2.97 -1.81
N ILE A 34 7.01 3.10 -0.63
CA ILE A 34 7.72 2.01 0.04
C ILE A 34 6.76 0.92 0.50
N LEU A 35 5.60 1.30 1.01
CA LEU A 35 4.57 0.35 1.45
C LEU A 35 4.08 -0.53 0.29
N GLY A 36 3.86 0.05 -0.89
CA GLY A 36 3.42 -0.70 -2.06
C GLY A 36 2.22 -1.60 -1.75
N ILE A 37 2.38 -2.92 -1.88
CA ILE A 37 1.35 -3.93 -1.59
C ILE A 37 0.90 -3.89 -0.11
N ASP A 38 1.80 -3.58 0.82
CA ASP A 38 1.49 -3.51 2.25
C ASP A 38 0.55 -2.34 2.59
N ALA A 39 0.42 -1.33 1.73
CA ALA A 39 -0.58 -0.28 1.86
C ALA A 39 -2.01 -0.85 1.86
N GLY A 40 -2.21 -2.00 1.22
CA GLY A 40 -3.47 -2.74 1.22
C GLY A 40 -4.58 -2.06 0.43
N VAL A 41 -4.22 -1.33 -0.61
CA VAL A 41 -5.15 -0.68 -1.53
C VAL A 41 -5.47 -1.62 -2.68
N PHE A 42 -6.75 -1.81 -2.97
CA PHE A 42 -7.23 -2.69 -4.02
C PHE A 42 -8.00 -1.91 -5.06
N ASP A 43 -7.97 -2.43 -6.29
CA ASP A 43 -8.85 -2.02 -7.37
C ASP A 43 -9.26 -3.23 -8.21
N GLU A 44 -10.19 -3.05 -9.12
CA GLU A 44 -10.73 -4.10 -9.96
C GLU A 44 -10.75 -3.65 -11.43
N ALA A 45 -10.38 -4.57 -12.33
CA ALA A 45 -10.47 -4.37 -13.76
C ALA A 45 -11.25 -5.51 -14.42
N GLU A 46 -12.15 -5.18 -15.34
CA GLU A 46 -12.93 -6.14 -16.09
C GLU A 46 -12.27 -6.44 -17.44
N TYR A 47 -12.20 -7.73 -17.79
CA TYR A 47 -11.60 -8.22 -19.02
C TYR A 47 -12.62 -9.04 -19.83
N ILE A 48 -12.75 -8.70 -21.11
CA ILE A 48 -13.38 -9.56 -22.10
C ILE A 48 -12.26 -10.31 -22.80
N ALA A 49 -12.06 -11.57 -22.41
CA ALA A 49 -10.92 -12.36 -22.85
C ALA A 49 -11.25 -13.24 -24.06
N VAL A 50 -10.29 -13.32 -24.97
CA VAL A 50 -10.21 -14.34 -26.00
C VAL A 50 -9.11 -15.32 -25.60
N SER A 51 -9.42 -16.63 -25.62
CA SER A 51 -8.50 -17.68 -25.17
C SER A 51 -7.08 -17.52 -25.74
N GLY A 52 -6.08 -17.54 -24.85
CA GLY A 52 -4.67 -17.47 -25.20
C GLY A 52 -4.13 -16.08 -25.60
N MET A 53 -4.96 -15.05 -25.65
CA MET A 53 -4.50 -13.69 -25.97
C MET A 53 -4.06 -12.93 -24.73
N TRP A 54 -2.91 -12.26 -24.82
CA TRP A 54 -2.40 -11.36 -23.80
C TRP A 54 -3.16 -10.03 -23.82
N GLN A 55 -3.50 -9.52 -22.64
CA GLN A 55 -4.12 -8.22 -22.40
C GLN A 55 -3.30 -7.46 -21.34
N ASP A 56 -3.21 -6.14 -21.46
CA ASP A 56 -2.44 -5.33 -20.53
C ASP A 56 -3.14 -5.22 -19.17
N LEU A 57 -2.37 -5.30 -18.09
CA LEU A 57 -2.82 -4.97 -16.74
C LEU A 57 -2.88 -3.45 -16.57
N PRO A 58 -3.69 -2.91 -15.64
CA PRO A 58 -3.65 -1.49 -15.30
C PRO A 58 -2.23 -1.03 -14.92
N GLU A 59 -1.86 0.19 -15.29
CA GLU A 59 -0.51 0.73 -15.06
C GLU A 59 -0.15 0.84 -13.56
N ASP A 60 -1.15 0.95 -12.70
CA ASP A 60 -1.02 1.00 -11.25
C ASP A 60 -1.07 -0.38 -10.58
N CYS A 61 -1.26 -1.45 -11.34
CA CYS A 61 -1.27 -2.81 -10.82
C CYS A 61 0.10 -3.21 -10.28
N LEU A 62 0.17 -3.51 -8.99
CA LEU A 62 1.36 -4.03 -8.33
C LEU A 62 1.37 -5.56 -8.30
N LYS A 63 0.21 -6.17 -8.08
CA LYS A 63 0.07 -7.62 -7.97
C LYS A 63 -1.39 -8.03 -8.08
N ILE A 64 -1.67 -9.06 -8.87
CA ILE A 64 -2.99 -9.69 -8.90
C ILE A 64 -3.25 -10.35 -7.53
N TYR A 65 -4.42 -10.07 -6.98
CA TYR A 65 -4.91 -10.68 -5.75
C TYR A 65 -5.79 -11.89 -6.02
N GLU A 66 -6.79 -11.72 -6.90
CA GLU A 66 -7.70 -12.79 -7.31
C GLU A 66 -8.26 -12.52 -8.72
N VAL A 67 -8.70 -13.57 -9.38
CA VAL A 67 -9.40 -13.50 -10.66
C VAL A 67 -10.71 -14.25 -10.51
N ARG A 68 -11.83 -13.65 -10.95
CA ARG A 68 -13.17 -14.24 -10.90
C ARG A 68 -13.79 -14.30 -12.28
N ASP A 69 -14.58 -15.33 -12.51
CA ASP A 69 -15.39 -15.44 -13.73
C ASP A 69 -16.70 -14.61 -13.64
N SER A 70 -17.47 -14.58 -14.72
CA SER A 70 -18.76 -13.86 -14.81
C SER A 70 -19.84 -14.36 -13.83
N LYS A 71 -19.61 -15.48 -13.13
CA LYS A 71 -20.51 -16.06 -12.11
C LYS A 71 -19.96 -15.85 -10.69
N ASP A 72 -18.91 -15.04 -10.55
CA ASP A 72 -18.24 -14.72 -9.28
C ASP A 72 -17.54 -15.93 -8.63
N TYR A 73 -17.11 -16.92 -9.44
CA TYR A 73 -16.28 -18.01 -8.98
C TYR A 73 -14.80 -17.74 -9.22
N ASP A 74 -13.95 -18.22 -8.30
CA ASP A 74 -12.50 -18.13 -8.45
C ASP A 74 -12.05 -18.82 -9.74
N TYR A 75 -11.29 -18.10 -10.57
CA TYR A 75 -10.75 -18.59 -11.81
C TYR A 75 -9.22 -18.63 -11.75
N ASN A 76 -8.65 -19.82 -11.95
CA ASN A 76 -7.20 -20.06 -11.79
C ASN A 76 -6.50 -20.47 -13.10
N ASN A 77 -7.23 -20.54 -14.24
CA ASN A 77 -6.66 -20.96 -15.52
C ASN A 77 -6.17 -19.75 -16.33
N TYR A 78 -5.22 -19.00 -15.76
CA TYR A 78 -4.61 -17.83 -16.40
C TYR A 78 -3.09 -17.82 -16.18
N ASP A 79 -2.37 -17.12 -17.07
CA ASP A 79 -0.98 -16.72 -16.86
C ASP A 79 -0.91 -15.20 -16.71
N ALA A 80 0.03 -14.72 -15.91
CA ALA A 80 0.30 -13.30 -15.79
C ALA A 80 1.80 -13.04 -15.61
N ASP A 81 2.24 -11.93 -16.20
CA ASP A 81 3.54 -11.30 -15.89
C ASP A 81 3.29 -9.96 -15.15
N THR A 82 4.30 -9.11 -15.04
CA THR A 82 4.20 -7.83 -14.36
C THR A 82 3.35 -6.78 -15.10
N LEU A 83 3.07 -6.98 -16.37
CA LEU A 83 2.41 -6.00 -17.24
C LEU A 83 1.16 -6.53 -17.89
N ARG A 84 1.01 -7.86 -18.01
CA ARG A 84 -0.03 -8.48 -18.82
C ARG A 84 -0.61 -9.72 -18.16
N ILE A 85 -1.85 -10.04 -18.55
CA ILE A 85 -2.58 -11.25 -18.18
C ILE A 85 -3.08 -11.96 -19.43
N ARG A 86 -3.14 -13.29 -19.38
CA ARG A 86 -3.69 -14.13 -20.43
C ARG A 86 -4.60 -15.18 -19.82
N PHE A 87 -5.83 -15.26 -20.32
CA PHE A 87 -6.82 -16.25 -19.91
C PHE A 87 -6.82 -17.41 -20.91
N TRP A 88 -6.93 -18.62 -20.42
CA TRP A 88 -6.98 -19.81 -21.29
C TRP A 88 -8.36 -20.15 -21.82
N ASP A 89 -9.42 -19.54 -21.28
CA ASP A 89 -10.78 -19.67 -21.76
C ASP A 89 -11.31 -18.31 -22.21
N THR A 90 -12.20 -18.34 -23.22
CA THR A 90 -12.90 -17.13 -23.67
C THR A 90 -14.04 -16.82 -22.68
N GLY A 91 -14.11 -15.57 -22.22
CA GLY A 91 -15.14 -15.17 -21.25
C GLY A 91 -14.94 -13.76 -20.72
N THR A 92 -15.76 -13.40 -19.75
CA THR A 92 -15.63 -12.15 -18.99
C THR A 92 -15.08 -12.46 -17.61
N TYR A 93 -14.05 -11.72 -17.20
CA TYR A 93 -13.34 -11.92 -15.95
C TYR A 93 -13.17 -10.60 -15.22
N THR A 94 -13.27 -10.65 -13.88
CA THR A 94 -12.90 -9.54 -13.00
C THR A 94 -11.58 -9.88 -12.33
N VAL A 95 -10.58 -9.03 -12.55
CA VAL A 95 -9.25 -9.12 -11.93
C VAL A 95 -9.19 -8.12 -10.80
N ARG A 96 -9.10 -8.60 -9.57
CA ARG A 96 -8.85 -7.78 -8.39
C ARG A 96 -7.35 -7.76 -8.10
N TYR A 97 -6.79 -6.58 -7.90
CA TYR A 97 -5.35 -6.42 -7.75
C TYR A 97 -4.99 -5.39 -6.67
N TYR A 98 -3.77 -5.53 -6.14
CA TYR A 98 -3.16 -4.48 -5.33
C TYR A 98 -2.73 -3.34 -6.25
N LYS A 99 -3.28 -2.16 -6.04
CA LYS A 99 -2.87 -0.97 -6.78
C LYS A 99 -1.78 -0.18 -6.06
N ARG A 100 -1.05 0.61 -6.82
CA ARG A 100 -0.13 1.60 -6.27
C ARG A 100 -0.93 2.67 -5.52
N PRO A 101 -0.56 3.00 -4.24
CA PRO A 101 -1.19 4.09 -3.53
C PRO A 101 -1.08 5.41 -4.29
N GLU A 102 -2.15 6.18 -4.28
CA GLU A 102 -2.15 7.52 -4.88
C GLU A 102 -1.37 8.50 -4.00
N PRO A 103 -0.59 9.41 -4.61
CA PRO A 103 0.13 10.42 -3.85
C PRO A 103 -0.86 11.41 -3.21
N VAL A 104 -0.50 11.87 -2.02
CA VAL A 104 -1.24 12.91 -1.32
C VAL A 104 -0.82 14.28 -1.82
N GLU A 105 -1.79 15.14 -2.14
CA GLU A 105 -1.54 16.51 -2.60
C GLU A 105 -1.92 17.56 -1.55
N HIS A 106 -2.89 17.25 -0.68
CA HIS A 106 -3.46 18.20 0.28
C HIS A 106 -3.40 17.71 1.72
N GLU A 107 -3.20 18.62 2.65
CA GLU A 107 -3.17 18.37 4.09
C GLU A 107 -4.48 17.80 4.67
N SER A 108 -5.62 18.14 4.06
CA SER A 108 -6.94 17.66 4.46
C SER A 108 -7.28 16.25 3.95
N SER A 109 -6.48 15.72 3.00
CA SER A 109 -6.70 14.38 2.44
C SER A 109 -6.35 13.29 3.45
N GLU A 110 -6.98 12.12 3.33
CA GLU A 110 -6.50 10.90 3.98
C GLU A 110 -5.50 10.20 3.05
N PRO A 111 -4.38 9.66 3.57
CA PRO A 111 -3.47 8.87 2.76
C PRO A 111 -4.15 7.64 2.16
N ASP A 112 -3.83 7.33 0.90
CA ASP A 112 -4.34 6.15 0.20
C ASP A 112 -3.63 4.88 0.71
N CYS A 113 -3.99 4.48 1.92
CA CYS A 113 -3.57 3.26 2.56
C CYS A 113 -4.55 2.86 3.67
N ARG A 114 -4.39 1.67 4.20
CA ARG A 114 -5.18 1.18 5.33
C ARG A 114 -5.06 2.12 6.53
N LYS A 115 -6.19 2.38 7.20
CA LYS A 115 -6.26 3.31 8.35
C LYS A 115 -5.36 2.92 9.53
N ASP A 116 -5.10 1.61 9.71
CA ASP A 116 -4.22 1.11 10.75
C ASP A 116 -2.72 1.35 10.46
N LEU A 117 -2.36 1.75 9.23
CA LEU A 117 -1.01 2.18 8.85
C LEU A 117 -0.76 3.69 9.08
N HIS A 118 -1.79 4.51 9.34
CA HIS A 118 -1.60 5.95 9.53
C HIS A 118 -0.59 6.29 10.65
N ASN A 119 -0.59 5.50 11.74
CA ASN A 119 0.42 5.68 12.77
C ASN A 119 1.83 5.34 12.28
N ALA A 120 2.00 4.32 11.44
CA ALA A 120 3.31 3.99 10.89
C ALA A 120 3.87 5.14 10.04
N LEU A 121 3.01 5.84 9.26
CA LEU A 121 3.41 7.02 8.50
C LEU A 121 4.02 8.12 9.39
N ALA A 122 3.46 8.34 10.58
CA ALA A 122 4.02 9.32 11.52
C ALA A 122 5.44 8.93 12.00
N TYR A 123 5.68 7.64 12.22
CA TYR A 123 7.03 7.15 12.58
C TYR A 123 8.01 7.26 11.41
N TYR A 124 7.53 7.09 10.18
CA TYR A 124 8.35 7.35 8.99
C TYR A 124 8.73 8.83 8.87
N ILE A 125 7.80 9.76 9.16
CA ILE A 125 8.10 11.19 9.24
C ILE A 125 9.19 11.47 10.28
N ALA A 126 9.08 10.86 11.47
CA ALA A 126 10.09 11.02 12.52
C ALA A 126 11.47 10.50 12.06
N TYR A 127 11.51 9.33 11.42
CA TYR A 127 12.73 8.80 10.81
C TYR A 127 13.33 9.77 9.79
N ARG A 128 12.54 10.30 8.85
CA ARG A 128 13.01 11.23 7.80
C ARG A 128 13.53 12.55 8.39
N TRP A 129 12.85 13.03 9.44
CA TRP A 129 13.31 14.22 10.17
C TRP A 129 14.67 13.99 10.82
N TRP A 130 14.89 12.88 11.51
CA TRP A 130 16.17 12.51 12.11
C TRP A 130 17.24 12.29 11.05
N LYS A 131 16.94 11.57 10.00
CA LYS A 131 17.88 11.32 8.90
C LYS A 131 18.38 12.61 8.24
N ARG A 132 17.52 13.62 8.13
CA ARG A 132 17.86 14.92 7.55
C ARG A 132 18.74 15.76 8.47
N ASN A 133 18.42 15.78 9.77
CA ASN A 133 19.05 16.69 10.73
C ASN A 133 20.26 16.05 11.43
N PHE A 134 20.29 14.75 11.60
CA PHE A 134 21.29 13.98 12.33
C PHE A 134 21.64 12.67 11.60
N PRO A 135 22.21 12.75 10.39
CA PRO A 135 22.56 11.56 9.63
C PRO A 135 23.63 10.73 10.36
N GLY A 136 23.38 9.43 10.51
CA GLY A 136 24.31 8.51 11.18
C GLY A 136 24.12 8.35 12.70
N GLU A 137 23.24 9.10 13.30
CA GLU A 137 22.86 8.92 14.71
C GLU A 137 22.08 7.60 14.90
N GLN A 138 22.34 6.92 16.01
CA GLN A 138 21.62 5.67 16.35
C GLN A 138 20.10 5.88 16.45
N ALA A 139 19.67 7.05 16.91
CA ALA A 139 18.25 7.42 16.97
C ALA A 139 17.57 7.37 15.59
N THR A 140 18.28 7.69 14.51
CA THR A 140 17.75 7.60 13.15
C THR A 140 17.37 6.16 12.80
N GLN A 141 18.24 5.20 13.12
CA GLN A 141 17.99 3.79 12.88
C GLN A 141 16.82 3.28 13.74
N SER A 142 16.77 3.69 15.01
CA SER A 142 15.67 3.29 15.92
C SER A 142 14.30 3.75 15.42
N TRP A 143 14.17 4.95 14.86
CA TRP A 143 12.92 5.44 14.27
C TRP A 143 12.49 4.63 13.04
N TYR A 144 13.45 4.20 12.22
CA TYR A 144 13.16 3.34 11.08
C TYR A 144 12.70 1.95 11.50
N GLU A 145 13.32 1.36 12.52
CA GLU A 145 12.93 0.07 13.10
C GLU A 145 11.53 0.13 13.72
N GLU A 146 11.18 1.21 14.41
CA GLU A 146 9.83 1.44 14.91
C GLU A 146 8.79 1.53 13.78
N TYR A 147 9.11 2.23 12.69
CA TYR A 147 8.25 2.25 11.50
C TYR A 147 8.02 0.84 10.95
N LEU A 148 9.09 0.08 10.70
CA LEU A 148 8.99 -1.29 10.18
C LEU A 148 8.19 -2.22 11.12
N THR A 149 8.40 -2.08 12.43
CA THR A 149 7.66 -2.84 13.44
C THR A 149 6.16 -2.59 13.33
N ARG A 150 5.73 -1.34 13.17
CA ARG A 150 4.31 -0.99 13.03
C ARG A 150 3.71 -1.51 11.73
N VAL A 151 4.44 -1.41 10.62
CA VAL A 151 4.02 -1.99 9.34
C VAL A 151 3.85 -3.51 9.50
N SER A 152 4.82 -4.21 10.09
CA SER A 152 4.77 -5.66 10.27
C SER A 152 3.63 -6.12 11.18
N MET A 153 3.29 -5.36 12.22
CA MET A 153 2.15 -5.64 13.10
C MET A 153 0.81 -5.61 12.35
N VAL A 154 0.67 -4.70 11.40
CA VAL A 154 -0.54 -4.57 10.58
C VAL A 154 -0.61 -5.69 9.55
N THR A 155 0.47 -5.95 8.82
CA THR A 155 0.51 -6.97 7.76
C THR A 155 0.42 -8.39 8.29
N SER A 156 0.99 -8.67 9.47
CA SER A 156 0.88 -10.00 10.11
C SER A 156 -0.54 -10.32 10.59
N LYS A 157 -1.33 -9.34 11.03
CA LYS A 157 -2.75 -9.52 11.35
C LYS A 157 -3.56 -9.91 10.11
N GLN A 158 -3.22 -9.36 8.96
CA GLN A 158 -3.88 -9.67 7.70
C GLN A 158 -3.63 -11.13 7.28
N LYS A 159 -2.39 -11.62 7.34
CA LYS A 159 -2.06 -13.02 7.02
C LYS A 159 -2.89 -14.01 7.84
N LYS A 160 -3.00 -13.78 9.15
CA LYS A 160 -3.82 -14.63 10.03
C LYS A 160 -5.32 -14.61 9.69
N GLN A 161 -5.87 -13.47 9.27
CA GLN A 161 -7.28 -13.38 8.87
C GLN A 161 -7.56 -14.07 7.53
N THR A 162 -6.62 -14.06 6.61
CA THR A 162 -6.73 -14.74 5.31
C THR A 162 -6.64 -16.26 5.48
N GLU A 163 -5.73 -16.76 6.31
CA GLU A 163 -5.59 -18.19 6.61
C GLU A 163 -6.83 -18.79 7.28
N VAL A 164 -7.53 -18.04 8.13
CA VAL A 164 -8.78 -18.50 8.79
C VAL A 164 -9.96 -18.58 7.81
N LYS A 165 -9.97 -17.81 6.71
CA LYS A 165 -11.03 -17.88 5.68
C LYS A 165 -10.88 -19.07 4.73
N VAL A 166 -9.70 -19.63 4.59
CA VAL A 166 -9.42 -20.79 3.70
C VAL A 166 -9.79 -22.13 4.35
N VAL A 167 -10.08 -22.17 5.63
CA VAL A 167 -10.39 -23.40 6.41
C VAL A 167 -11.90 -23.62 6.63
N ARG A 168 -12.78 -22.98 5.82
CA ARG A 168 -14.24 -23.22 5.89
C ARG A 168 -14.81 -23.70 4.57
#